data_e89b32fe9cd7839907c5b68744dcca31
#
_entry.id   e89b32fe9cd7839907c5b68744dcca31
#
_cell.length_a   1.000
_cell.length_b   1.000
_cell.length_c   1.000
_cell.angle_alpha   90.00
_cell.angle_beta   90.00
_cell.angle_gamma   90.00
#
_symmetry.space_group_name_H-M   'P 1'
#
loop_
_entity.id
_entity.type
_entity.pdbx_description
1 polymer ?
#
loop_
_entity_poly.entity_id
_entity_poly.type
_entity_poly.pdbx_seq_one_letter_code
_entity_poly.pdbx_strand_id
1 'polypeptide(L)'
;MKHSTLLGAAALALACGSAQALVKTYQAPPDTVFLTPSSMPGYAKAKAVCSTCHSAEYMQYQPPNAPRGYWDAMVHRMKAVFHANVDDADMPDIIDYLAATYGNKQGK
;
A
#
# COMPACT_ATOMS: atom_id res chain seq x y z
N MET A 1 -39.05 24.75 45.06
CA MET A 1 -37.63 24.40 44.86
C MET A 1 -37.41 23.24 43.86
N LYS A 2 -38.37 22.88 42.98
CA LYS A 2 -38.23 21.75 42.01
C LYS A 2 -37.95 22.17 40.56
N HIS A 3 -37.96 23.48 40.25
CA HIS A 3 -37.81 23.96 38.89
C HIS A 3 -36.34 24.36 38.51
N SER A 4 -35.49 24.60 39.50
CA SER A 4 -34.09 25.01 39.24
C SER A 4 -33.15 23.91 38.79
N THR A 5 -33.48 22.64 39.12
CA THR A 5 -32.71 21.46 38.71
C THR A 5 -32.95 21.05 37.27
N LEU A 6 -34.13 21.32 36.73
CA LEU A 6 -34.48 20.98 35.32
C LEU A 6 -33.84 21.93 34.30
N LEU A 7 -33.63 23.22 34.69
CA LEU A 7 -32.95 24.21 33.83
C LEU A 7 -31.46 23.93 33.69
N GLY A 8 -30.83 23.39 34.73
CA GLY A 8 -29.39 23.05 34.69
C GLY A 8 -29.11 21.85 33.79
N ALA A 9 -29.99 20.85 33.78
CA ALA A 9 -29.83 19.66 32.93
C ALA A 9 -30.03 19.96 31.43
N ALA A 10 -30.95 20.88 31.11
CA ALA A 10 -31.20 21.30 29.71
C ALA A 10 -30.03 22.12 29.14
N ALA A 11 -29.37 22.97 29.96
CA ALA A 11 -28.22 23.75 29.53
C ALA A 11 -26.98 22.87 29.23
N LEU A 12 -26.79 21.78 30.00
CA LEU A 12 -25.68 20.84 29.76
C LEU A 12 -25.85 20.01 28.48
N ALA A 13 -27.09 19.70 28.14
CA ALA A 13 -27.39 18.92 26.91
C ALA A 13 -27.15 19.71 25.62
N LEU A 14 -27.28 21.04 25.63
CA LEU A 14 -27.02 21.89 24.47
C LEU A 14 -25.52 22.13 24.23
N ALA A 15 -24.67 21.94 25.23
CA ALA A 15 -23.21 22.16 25.09
C ALA A 15 -22.49 20.96 24.42
N CYS A 16 -23.12 19.80 24.27
CA CYS A 16 -22.53 18.63 23.62
C CYS A 16 -22.79 18.54 22.10
N GLY A 17 -23.40 19.55 21.52
CA GLY A 17 -23.77 19.54 20.10
C GLY A 17 -22.76 20.24 19.21
N SER A 18 -22.07 19.47 18.38
CA SER A 18 -21.36 19.87 17.15
C SER A 18 -19.85 20.01 17.21
N ALA A 19 -19.15 18.94 17.63
CA ALA A 19 -17.81 18.74 17.12
C ALA A 19 -17.93 18.28 15.65
N GLN A 20 -17.93 19.20 14.72
CA GLN A 20 -17.86 18.88 13.29
C GLN A 20 -16.41 18.56 12.95
N ALA A 21 -16.14 17.28 12.64
CA ALA A 21 -14.84 16.89 12.12
C ALA A 21 -14.65 17.55 10.74
N LEU A 22 -13.71 18.46 10.64
CA LEU A 22 -13.28 19.02 9.35
C LEU A 22 -12.57 17.90 8.56
N VAL A 23 -13.24 17.34 7.55
CA VAL A 23 -12.61 16.43 6.59
C VAL A 23 -11.67 17.25 5.72
N LYS A 24 -10.36 17.12 5.95
CA LYS A 24 -9.35 17.74 5.10
C LYS A 24 -9.02 16.76 3.97
N THR A 25 -9.44 17.09 2.75
CA THR A 25 -9.05 16.31 1.57
C THR A 25 -7.60 16.64 1.22
N TYR A 26 -6.76 15.64 1.15
CA TYR A 26 -5.38 15.74 0.67
C TYR A 26 -5.29 15.15 -0.72
N GLN A 27 -4.78 15.96 -1.66
CA GLN A 27 -4.45 15.50 -3.01
C GLN A 27 -2.98 15.04 -2.98
N ALA A 28 -2.75 13.74 -3.03
CA ALA A 28 -1.39 13.22 -3.14
C ALA A 28 -0.78 13.64 -4.49
N PRO A 29 0.51 13.99 -4.54
CA PRO A 29 1.20 14.21 -5.81
C PRO A 29 1.19 12.91 -6.64
N PRO A 30 1.19 13.01 -7.99
CA PRO A 30 1.24 11.83 -8.83
C PRO A 30 2.56 11.07 -8.63
N ASP A 31 2.51 9.75 -8.75
CA ASP A 31 3.72 8.92 -8.78
C ASP A 31 4.59 9.30 -9.97
N THR A 32 5.88 9.46 -9.72
CA THR A 32 6.90 9.76 -10.75
C THR A 32 7.82 8.59 -11.03
N VAL A 33 7.81 7.56 -10.15
CA VAL A 33 8.64 6.37 -10.27
C VAL A 33 7.78 5.17 -10.61
N PHE A 34 7.99 4.61 -11.79
CA PHE A 34 7.28 3.44 -12.31
C PHE A 34 8.19 2.22 -12.35
N LEU A 35 7.57 1.03 -12.43
CA LEU A 35 8.31 -0.22 -12.67
C LEU A 35 9.07 -0.13 -14.00
N THR A 36 10.32 -0.60 -14.02
CA THR A 36 11.15 -0.64 -15.21
C THR A 36 10.49 -1.52 -16.28
N PRO A 37 10.19 -1.00 -17.48
CA PRO A 37 9.60 -1.77 -18.55
C PRO A 37 10.41 -3.00 -18.93
N SER A 38 9.73 -4.11 -19.21
CA SER A 38 10.37 -5.39 -19.57
C SER A 38 9.44 -6.19 -20.48
N SER A 39 10.01 -7.05 -21.31
CA SER A 39 9.26 -8.05 -22.09
C SER A 39 8.94 -9.31 -21.28
N MET A 40 9.42 -9.42 -20.04
CA MET A 40 9.11 -10.56 -19.17
C MET A 40 7.62 -10.60 -18.81
N PRO A 41 6.98 -11.78 -18.77
CA PRO A 41 5.56 -11.91 -18.41
C PRO A 41 5.23 -11.27 -17.06
N GLY A 42 6.15 -11.35 -16.11
CA GLY A 42 5.98 -10.78 -14.77
C GLY A 42 5.87 -9.26 -14.73
N TYR A 43 6.40 -8.53 -15.72
CA TYR A 43 6.29 -7.08 -15.76
C TYR A 43 4.84 -6.60 -15.84
N ALA A 44 4.06 -7.12 -16.78
CA ALA A 44 2.66 -6.72 -16.94
C ALA A 44 1.83 -7.05 -15.70
N LYS A 45 2.07 -8.22 -15.10
CA LYS A 45 1.43 -8.69 -13.88
C LYS A 45 1.80 -7.81 -12.68
N ALA A 46 3.08 -7.55 -12.48
CA ALA A 46 3.56 -6.66 -11.42
C ALA A 46 3.00 -5.24 -11.56
N LYS A 47 2.98 -4.71 -12.78
CA LYS A 47 2.41 -3.38 -13.06
C LYS A 47 0.94 -3.29 -12.68
N ALA A 48 0.16 -4.34 -12.90
CA ALA A 48 -1.27 -4.35 -12.60
C ALA A 48 -1.56 -4.35 -11.10
N VAL A 49 -0.68 -4.92 -10.26
CA VAL A 49 -0.97 -5.14 -8.84
C VAL A 49 -0.06 -4.35 -7.90
N CYS A 50 1.23 -4.17 -8.20
CA CYS A 50 2.17 -3.58 -7.26
C CYS A 50 1.99 -2.07 -7.07
N SER A 51 1.55 -1.35 -8.11
CA SER A 51 1.37 0.10 -8.07
C SER A 51 0.03 0.55 -7.43
N THR A 52 -0.76 -0.37 -6.88
CA THR A 52 -2.05 -0.03 -6.26
C THR A 52 -1.95 0.54 -4.86
N CYS A 53 -0.85 0.29 -4.16
CA CYS A 53 -0.67 0.68 -2.76
C CYS A 53 0.47 1.69 -2.55
N HIS A 54 1.56 1.59 -3.31
CA HIS A 54 2.72 2.48 -3.23
C HIS A 54 3.45 2.54 -4.57
N SER A 55 4.33 3.54 -4.74
CA SER A 55 5.11 3.70 -5.97
C SER A 55 6.18 2.61 -6.13
N ALA A 56 6.70 2.47 -7.34
CA ALA A 56 7.80 1.54 -7.65
C ALA A 56 9.14 1.97 -7.04
N GLU A 57 9.21 3.13 -6.41
CA GLU A 57 10.41 3.62 -5.72
C GLU A 57 10.87 2.64 -4.63
N TYR A 58 9.96 1.95 -3.97
CA TYR A 58 10.28 0.90 -3.01
C TYR A 58 11.19 -0.21 -3.58
N MET A 59 11.11 -0.49 -4.88
CA MET A 59 11.98 -1.46 -5.53
C MET A 59 13.45 -0.98 -5.59
N GLN A 60 13.65 0.34 -5.67
CA GLN A 60 14.99 0.96 -5.75
C GLN A 60 15.71 0.97 -4.39
N TYR A 61 14.96 0.93 -3.30
CA TYR A 61 15.52 0.85 -1.94
C TYR A 61 15.85 -0.57 -1.48
N GLN A 62 15.53 -1.58 -2.27
CA GLN A 62 15.88 -2.95 -1.94
C GLN A 62 17.36 -3.21 -2.23
N PRO A 63 17.99 -4.21 -1.55
CA PRO A 63 19.40 -4.51 -1.81
C PRO A 63 19.65 -4.80 -3.30
N PRO A 64 20.57 -4.11 -3.97
CA PRO A 64 20.76 -4.24 -5.43
C PRO A 64 21.28 -5.62 -5.86
N ASN A 65 21.82 -6.39 -4.90
CA ASN A 65 22.30 -7.75 -5.13
C ASN A 65 21.37 -8.82 -4.54
N ALA A 66 20.11 -8.46 -4.27
CA ALA A 66 19.16 -9.38 -3.69
C ALA A 66 18.93 -10.60 -4.61
N PRO A 67 19.10 -11.84 -4.11
CA PRO A 67 18.87 -13.04 -4.89
C PRO A 67 17.36 -13.26 -5.12
N ARG A 68 17.02 -14.15 -6.05
CA ARG A 68 15.62 -14.51 -6.35
C ARG A 68 14.82 -14.89 -5.09
N GLY A 69 15.43 -15.63 -4.17
CA GLY A 69 14.76 -16.03 -2.91
C GLY A 69 14.37 -14.87 -2.01
N TYR A 70 15.10 -13.75 -2.07
CA TYR A 70 14.70 -12.53 -1.40
C TYR A 70 13.40 -11.97 -2.00
N TRP A 71 13.33 -11.87 -3.33
CA TRP A 71 12.14 -11.37 -4.02
C TRP A 71 10.94 -12.29 -3.85
N ASP A 72 11.17 -13.60 -3.81
CA ASP A 72 10.16 -14.60 -3.48
C ASP A 72 9.54 -14.31 -2.11
N ALA A 73 10.36 -14.16 -1.08
CA ALA A 73 9.90 -13.83 0.26
C ALA A 73 9.14 -12.48 0.31
N MET A 74 9.59 -11.48 -0.46
CA MET A 74 8.93 -10.17 -0.50
C MET A 74 7.55 -10.24 -1.16
N VAL A 75 7.40 -10.92 -2.30
CA VAL A 75 6.11 -11.06 -2.99
C VAL A 75 5.11 -11.82 -2.11
N HIS A 76 5.52 -12.92 -1.50
CA HIS A 76 4.69 -13.66 -0.56
C HIS A 76 4.29 -12.80 0.65
N ARG A 77 5.20 -12.00 1.16
CA ARG A 77 4.91 -11.07 2.27
C ARG A 77 3.88 -10.00 1.89
N MET A 78 3.98 -9.43 0.68
CA MET A 78 2.98 -8.47 0.20
C MET A 78 1.59 -9.09 0.18
N LYS A 79 1.45 -10.33 -0.28
CA LYS A 79 0.17 -11.04 -0.27
C LYS A 79 -0.29 -11.39 1.15
N ALA A 80 0.54 -12.07 1.94
CA ALA A 80 0.13 -12.66 3.21
C ALA A 80 -0.08 -11.63 4.33
N VAL A 81 0.74 -10.55 4.35
CA VAL A 81 0.74 -9.56 5.44
C VAL A 81 0.02 -8.29 5.03
N PHE A 82 0.25 -7.81 3.82
CA PHE A 82 -0.31 -6.54 3.33
C PHE A 82 -1.54 -6.73 2.44
N HIS A 83 -1.97 -7.97 2.24
CA HIS A 83 -3.18 -8.34 1.48
C HIS A 83 -3.19 -7.84 0.04
N ALA A 84 -2.00 -7.76 -0.59
CA ALA A 84 -1.90 -7.43 -2.00
C ALA A 84 -2.66 -8.46 -2.85
N ASN A 85 -3.44 -7.98 -3.82
CA ASN A 85 -4.26 -8.83 -4.67
C ASN A 85 -3.41 -9.47 -5.79
N VAL A 86 -2.56 -10.41 -5.40
CA VAL A 86 -1.69 -11.18 -6.30
C VAL A 86 -2.17 -12.62 -6.38
N ASP A 87 -2.41 -13.11 -7.58
CA ASP A 87 -2.74 -14.51 -7.81
C ASP A 87 -1.51 -15.41 -7.60
N ASP A 88 -1.69 -16.56 -6.98
CA ASP A 88 -0.60 -17.52 -6.75
C ASP A 88 0.06 -17.97 -8.04
N ALA A 89 -0.74 -18.12 -9.11
CA ALA A 89 -0.24 -18.48 -10.44
C ALA A 89 0.65 -17.40 -11.07
N ASP A 90 0.52 -16.15 -10.67
CA ASP A 90 1.29 -15.01 -11.20
C ASP A 90 2.58 -14.74 -10.42
N MET A 91 2.66 -15.22 -9.19
CA MET A 91 3.82 -14.96 -8.32
C MET A 91 5.15 -15.37 -8.94
N PRO A 92 5.32 -16.59 -9.52
CA PRO A 92 6.61 -16.98 -10.09
C PRO A 92 7.12 -16.02 -11.16
N ASP A 93 6.25 -15.58 -12.06
CA ASP A 93 6.62 -14.64 -13.11
C ASP A 93 6.98 -13.25 -12.55
N ILE A 94 6.22 -12.77 -11.57
CA ILE A 94 6.50 -11.50 -10.87
C ILE A 94 7.85 -11.58 -10.16
N ILE A 95 8.13 -12.65 -9.45
CA ILE A 95 9.38 -12.88 -8.72
C ILE A 95 10.56 -12.90 -9.70
N ASP A 96 10.44 -13.60 -10.81
CA ASP A 96 11.47 -13.68 -11.84
C ASP A 96 11.75 -12.30 -12.46
N TYR A 97 10.71 -11.53 -12.75
CA TYR A 97 10.85 -10.15 -13.22
C TYR A 97 11.58 -9.26 -12.21
N LEU A 98 11.18 -9.29 -10.94
CA LEU A 98 11.80 -8.45 -9.90
C LEU A 98 13.27 -8.83 -9.66
N ALA A 99 13.59 -10.11 -9.60
CA ALA A 99 14.95 -10.61 -9.43
C ALA A 99 15.86 -10.23 -10.60
N ALA A 100 15.34 -10.33 -11.83
CA ALA A 100 16.10 -9.98 -13.04
C ALA A 100 16.28 -8.48 -13.21
N THR A 101 15.32 -7.66 -12.75
CA THR A 101 15.32 -6.21 -12.99
C THR A 101 15.99 -5.44 -11.85
N TYR A 102 15.71 -5.79 -10.60
CA TYR A 102 16.13 -5.06 -9.41
C TYR A 102 17.09 -5.84 -8.51
N GLY A 103 17.25 -7.13 -8.72
CA GLY A 103 18.14 -7.99 -7.95
C GLY A 103 19.49 -8.23 -8.62
N ASN A 104 20.13 -9.34 -8.25
CA ASN A 104 21.44 -9.74 -8.75
C ASN A 104 21.43 -10.32 -10.18
N LYS A 105 20.30 -10.26 -10.88
CA LYS A 105 20.08 -10.78 -12.24
C LYS A 105 20.24 -12.31 -12.38
N GLN A 106 20.36 -13.02 -11.29
CA GLN A 106 20.35 -14.48 -11.26
C GLN A 106 18.88 -14.96 -11.14
N GLY A 107 18.10 -14.70 -12.18
CA GLY A 107 16.79 -15.30 -12.36
C GLY A 107 16.97 -16.76 -12.74
N LYS A 108 16.62 -17.66 -11.85
CA LYS A 108 16.46 -19.13 -11.81
C LYS A 108 17.45 -19.83 -10.96
#